data_b1b1a548c9f15c215bdd4eb12f3ae2cd
#
_entry.id   b1b1a548c9f15c215bdd4eb12f3ae2cd
#
_cell.length_a   1.000
_cell.length_b   1.000
_cell.length_c   1.000
_cell.angle_alpha   90.00
_cell.angle_beta   90.00
_cell.angle_gamma   90.00
#
_symmetry.space_group_name_H-M   'P 1'
#
loop_
_entity.id
_entity.type
_entity.pdbx_description
1 polymer ?
#
loop_
_entity_poly.entity_id
_entity_poly.type
_entity_poly.pdbx_seq_one_letter_code
_entity_poly.pdbx_strand_id
1 'polypeptide(L)'
;MFFSQPAYEKPFKATLDRLLPLLKSKELGRFREHYNKISDERADRYLEVFRSYFESYDQFAQVHFDVVRGIEIPDGNMASSVDFGSVKMFYGNTFEALSSSIDILAYFANINAGRQFDEFQNLKLKDYLRLDKPGRFGPLAAVPEFDELCSERDNQLRNASHHGGTRLDLQTQMITFQSGKGGQGETKQISYGKYLEKCDKIFLQMVVLLRLEILLCQAAPGLKWPI
;
A
#
# COMPACT_ATOMS: atom_id res chain seq x y z
N MET A 1 -10.81 12.63 -13.27
CA MET A 1 -10.19 11.78 -14.31
C MET A 1 -9.01 10.93 -13.82
N PHE A 2 -8.35 11.32 -12.75
CA PHE A 2 -7.23 10.56 -12.16
C PHE A 2 -7.66 9.16 -11.62
N PHE A 3 -8.88 9.04 -11.15
CA PHE A 3 -9.40 7.83 -10.47
C PHE A 3 -10.14 6.83 -11.38
N SER A 4 -10.21 7.06 -12.68
CA SER A 4 -10.87 6.15 -13.64
C SER A 4 -9.91 5.27 -14.45
N GLN A 5 -8.70 5.07 -13.94
CA GLN A 5 -7.66 4.29 -14.61
C GLN A 5 -7.68 2.83 -14.15
N PRO A 6 -7.37 1.84 -15.03
CA PRO A 6 -7.46 0.41 -14.70
C PRO A 6 -6.69 -0.02 -13.45
N ALA A 7 -5.51 0.56 -13.22
CA ALA A 7 -4.68 0.25 -12.05
C ALA A 7 -5.33 0.63 -10.70
N TYR A 8 -6.30 1.55 -10.71
CA TYR A 8 -7.07 1.92 -9.52
C TYR A 8 -8.41 1.23 -9.44
N GLU A 9 -9.13 1.23 -10.57
CA GLU A 9 -10.52 0.79 -10.59
C GLU A 9 -10.64 -0.72 -10.38
N LYS A 10 -9.74 -1.49 -10.97
CA LYS A 10 -9.80 -2.95 -10.86
C LYS A 10 -9.61 -3.44 -9.42
N PRO A 11 -8.50 -3.11 -8.70
CA PRO A 11 -8.32 -3.53 -7.32
C PRO A 11 -9.35 -2.89 -6.36
N PHE A 12 -9.74 -1.64 -6.61
CA PHE A 12 -10.78 -0.98 -5.84
C PHE A 12 -12.12 -1.71 -5.97
N LYS A 13 -12.57 -1.98 -7.19
CA LYS A 13 -13.84 -2.65 -7.46
C LYS A 13 -13.85 -4.07 -6.91
N ALA A 14 -12.81 -4.86 -7.15
CA ALA A 14 -12.72 -6.23 -6.64
C ALA A 14 -12.84 -6.28 -5.11
N THR A 15 -12.08 -5.39 -4.44
CA THR A 15 -12.13 -5.30 -2.98
C THR A 15 -13.48 -4.75 -2.49
N LEU A 16 -14.02 -3.72 -3.14
CA LEU A 16 -15.29 -3.13 -2.76
C LEU A 16 -16.45 -4.14 -2.90
N ASP A 17 -16.53 -4.85 -4.01
CA ASP A 17 -17.58 -5.86 -4.24
C ASP A 17 -17.57 -6.94 -3.14
N ARG A 18 -16.37 -7.32 -2.67
CA ARG A 18 -16.20 -8.23 -1.54
C ARG A 18 -16.69 -7.63 -0.23
N LEU A 19 -16.54 -6.32 -0.03
CA LEU A 19 -16.82 -5.64 1.23
C LEU A 19 -18.23 -5.00 1.29
N LEU A 20 -18.90 -4.78 0.17
CA LEU A 20 -20.26 -4.19 0.14
C LEU A 20 -21.27 -4.90 1.06
N PRO A 21 -21.29 -6.25 1.20
CA PRO A 21 -22.20 -6.91 2.13
C PRO A 21 -22.05 -6.45 3.58
N LEU A 22 -20.86 -5.96 3.97
CA LEU A 22 -20.59 -5.47 5.32
C LEU A 22 -21.42 -4.25 5.70
N LEU A 23 -21.89 -3.46 4.73
CA LEU A 23 -22.73 -2.27 4.98
C LEU A 23 -24.02 -2.62 5.73
N LYS A 24 -24.45 -3.87 5.67
CA LYS A 24 -25.62 -4.39 6.40
C LYS A 24 -25.26 -5.04 7.74
N SER A 25 -23.99 -5.16 8.07
CA SER A 25 -23.53 -5.82 9.29
C SER A 25 -23.60 -4.86 10.49
N LYS A 26 -24.17 -5.36 11.60
CA LYS A 26 -24.10 -4.64 12.88
C LYS A 26 -22.67 -4.48 13.39
N GLU A 27 -21.81 -5.42 13.07
CA GLU A 27 -20.41 -5.39 13.47
C GLU A 27 -19.65 -4.26 12.78
N LEU A 28 -20.02 -3.88 11.56
CA LEU A 28 -19.46 -2.69 10.91
C LEU A 28 -19.79 -1.41 11.71
N GLY A 29 -20.94 -1.34 12.35
CA GLY A 29 -21.28 -0.23 13.26
C GLY A 29 -20.33 -0.13 14.44
N ARG A 30 -20.06 -1.27 15.12
CA ARG A 30 -19.08 -1.35 16.22
C ARG A 30 -17.66 -0.99 15.74
N PHE A 31 -17.30 -1.46 14.55
CA PHE A 31 -16.01 -1.14 13.96
C PHE A 31 -15.88 0.37 13.67
N ARG A 32 -16.94 1.03 13.17
CA ARG A 32 -16.94 2.49 12.93
C ARG A 32 -16.72 3.30 14.22
N GLU A 33 -17.28 2.87 15.35
CA GLU A 33 -17.01 3.49 16.65
C GLU A 33 -15.53 3.35 17.06
N HIS A 34 -14.93 2.22 16.78
CA HIS A 34 -13.49 2.01 16.97
C HIS A 34 -12.67 2.87 16.01
N TYR A 35 -13.03 2.89 14.72
CA TYR A 35 -12.36 3.66 13.68
C TYR A 35 -12.32 5.16 13.99
N ASN A 36 -13.41 5.72 14.51
CA ASN A 36 -13.48 7.13 14.89
C ASN A 36 -12.42 7.53 15.93
N LYS A 37 -11.92 6.59 16.73
CA LYS A 37 -10.87 6.85 17.72
C LYS A 37 -9.47 6.89 17.14
N ILE A 38 -9.28 6.35 15.93
CA ILE A 38 -7.99 6.23 15.25
C ILE A 38 -7.97 6.97 13.91
N SER A 39 -9.08 7.61 13.52
CA SER A 39 -9.25 8.24 12.21
C SER A 39 -8.26 9.37 11.97
N ASP A 40 -7.97 10.19 12.98
CA ASP A 40 -7.08 11.34 12.85
C ASP A 40 -5.64 10.89 12.57
N GLU A 41 -5.12 9.92 13.34
CA GLU A 41 -3.78 9.34 13.10
C GLU A 41 -3.70 8.71 11.70
N ARG A 42 -4.77 8.08 11.24
CA ARG A 42 -4.83 7.50 9.89
C ARG A 42 -4.84 8.58 8.81
N ALA A 43 -5.64 9.63 9.00
CA ALA A 43 -5.70 10.76 8.08
C ALA A 43 -4.33 11.44 7.95
N ASP A 44 -3.64 11.71 9.06
CA ASP A 44 -2.30 12.28 9.04
C ASP A 44 -1.32 11.41 8.25
N ARG A 45 -1.38 10.09 8.45
CA ARG A 45 -0.54 9.14 7.70
C ARG A 45 -0.79 9.19 6.19
N TYR A 46 -2.04 9.26 5.76
CA TYR A 46 -2.37 9.43 4.34
C TYR A 46 -1.87 10.76 3.80
N LEU A 47 -2.10 11.85 4.54
CA LEU A 47 -1.66 13.19 4.14
C LEU A 47 -0.14 13.26 3.97
N GLU A 48 0.61 12.60 4.85
CA GLU A 48 2.07 12.54 4.78
C GLU A 48 2.55 11.80 3.53
N VAL A 49 1.94 10.66 3.21
CA VAL A 49 2.24 9.92 1.97
C VAL A 49 1.91 10.75 0.73
N PHE A 50 0.74 11.39 0.70
CA PHE A 50 0.33 12.23 -0.44
C PHE A 50 1.28 13.42 -0.61
N ARG A 51 1.62 14.12 0.47
CA ARG A 51 2.59 15.23 0.43
C ARG A 51 3.92 14.77 -0.15
N SER A 52 4.49 13.70 0.41
CA SER A 52 5.78 13.16 -0.05
C SER A 52 5.76 12.70 -1.51
N TYR A 53 4.63 12.13 -1.98
CA TYR A 53 4.47 11.77 -3.39
C TYR A 53 4.50 13.01 -4.29
N PHE A 54 3.72 14.04 -3.95
CA PHE A 54 3.64 15.26 -4.79
C PHE A 54 4.90 16.12 -4.69
N GLU A 55 5.64 16.10 -3.59
CA GLU A 55 6.96 16.73 -3.49
C GLU A 55 8.01 16.12 -4.44
N SER A 56 7.85 14.82 -4.78
CA SER A 56 8.74 14.12 -5.71
C SER A 56 8.05 13.73 -7.02
N TYR A 57 6.95 14.39 -7.37
CA TYR A 57 6.09 14.01 -8.50
C TYR A 57 6.81 13.97 -9.86
N ASP A 58 7.76 14.86 -10.08
CA ASP A 58 8.59 14.90 -11.29
C ASP A 58 9.36 13.58 -11.51
N GLN A 59 9.72 12.88 -10.44
CA GLN A 59 10.35 11.56 -10.52
C GLN A 59 9.33 10.48 -10.92
N PHE A 60 8.17 10.46 -10.26
CA PHE A 60 7.13 9.46 -10.51
C PHE A 60 6.40 9.66 -11.83
N ALA A 61 6.24 10.91 -12.29
CA ALA A 61 5.59 11.25 -13.55
C ALA A 61 6.26 10.55 -14.76
N GLN A 62 7.53 10.19 -14.65
CA GLN A 62 8.28 9.52 -15.71
C GLN A 62 7.75 8.10 -16.01
N VAL A 63 7.07 7.47 -15.05
CA VAL A 63 6.51 6.11 -15.19
C VAL A 63 5.00 6.06 -14.94
N HIS A 64 4.42 7.11 -14.37
CA HIS A 64 3.05 7.12 -13.88
C HIS A 64 2.02 6.70 -14.94
N PHE A 65 2.12 7.23 -16.16
CA PHE A 65 1.17 6.89 -17.23
C PHE A 65 1.22 5.40 -17.62
N ASP A 66 2.39 4.81 -17.62
CA ASP A 66 2.55 3.39 -17.92
C ASP A 66 2.00 2.54 -16.78
N VAL A 67 2.32 2.89 -15.53
CA VAL A 67 1.82 2.18 -14.35
C VAL A 67 0.29 2.20 -14.28
N VAL A 68 -0.36 3.36 -14.44
CA VAL A 68 -1.83 3.45 -14.38
C VAL A 68 -2.53 2.72 -15.53
N ARG A 69 -1.83 2.53 -16.65
CA ARG A 69 -2.33 1.76 -17.80
C ARG A 69 -1.98 0.28 -17.72
N GLY A 70 -1.22 -0.13 -16.71
CA GLY A 70 -0.76 -1.51 -16.56
C GLY A 70 0.30 -1.91 -17.59
N ILE A 71 1.03 -0.93 -18.13
CA ILE A 71 2.15 -1.17 -19.06
C ILE A 71 3.40 -1.44 -18.24
N GLU A 72 4.07 -2.52 -18.54
CA GLU A 72 5.32 -2.90 -17.87
C GLU A 72 6.46 -1.95 -18.24
N ILE A 73 7.21 -1.47 -17.24
CA ILE A 73 8.41 -0.67 -17.46
C ILE A 73 9.56 -1.60 -17.84
N PRO A 74 10.21 -1.45 -19.01
CA PRO A 74 11.34 -2.26 -19.38
C PRO A 74 12.57 -2.04 -18.45
N ASP A 75 13.34 -3.08 -18.21
CA ASP A 75 14.54 -2.98 -17.36
C ASP A 75 15.59 -1.97 -17.87
N GLY A 76 15.65 -1.77 -19.18
CA GLY A 76 16.54 -0.80 -19.80
C GLY A 76 15.99 0.62 -19.91
N ASN A 77 14.81 0.90 -19.34
CA ASN A 77 14.23 2.23 -19.38
C ASN A 77 15.03 3.20 -18.50
N MET A 78 15.60 4.23 -19.13
CA MET A 78 16.38 5.26 -18.45
C MET A 78 15.49 6.43 -18.09
N ALA A 79 15.50 6.81 -16.82
CA ALA A 79 14.84 8.03 -16.37
C ALA A 79 15.59 9.28 -16.84
N SER A 80 14.84 10.32 -17.21
CA SER A 80 15.41 11.59 -17.68
C SER A 80 15.97 12.44 -16.55
N SER A 81 15.48 12.24 -15.32
CA SER A 81 16.00 12.86 -14.10
C SER A 81 16.08 11.83 -12.99
N VAL A 82 17.03 12.01 -12.07
CA VAL A 82 17.28 11.05 -10.99
C VAL A 82 17.48 11.78 -9.66
N ASP A 83 16.49 11.68 -8.77
CA ASP A 83 16.63 12.01 -7.35
C ASP A 83 16.41 10.75 -6.50
N PHE A 84 17.43 9.90 -6.48
CA PHE A 84 17.37 8.63 -5.76
C PHE A 84 17.22 8.81 -4.25
N GLY A 85 17.72 9.92 -3.69
CA GLY A 85 17.61 10.22 -2.27
C GLY A 85 16.15 10.32 -1.82
N SER A 86 15.39 11.19 -2.46
CA SER A 86 13.96 11.42 -2.18
C SER A 86 13.11 10.18 -2.51
N VAL A 87 13.37 9.54 -3.65
CA VAL A 87 12.60 8.36 -4.10
C VAL A 87 12.75 7.18 -3.15
N LYS A 88 13.98 6.88 -2.67
CA LYS A 88 14.16 5.79 -1.71
C LYS A 88 13.51 6.05 -0.36
N MET A 89 13.55 7.29 0.11
CA MET A 89 12.86 7.67 1.36
C MET A 89 11.36 7.56 1.20
N PHE A 90 10.82 8.01 0.05
CA PHE A 90 9.40 7.83 -0.27
C PHE A 90 8.98 6.36 -0.20
N TYR A 91 9.69 5.46 -0.91
CA TYR A 91 9.35 4.03 -0.92
C TYR A 91 9.35 3.44 0.50
N GLY A 92 10.41 3.69 1.27
CA GLY A 92 10.53 3.18 2.62
C GLY A 92 9.41 3.67 3.54
N ASN A 93 9.17 4.98 3.58
CA ASN A 93 8.14 5.59 4.42
C ASN A 93 6.72 5.15 4.01
N THR A 94 6.46 5.07 2.71
CA THR A 94 5.15 4.64 2.20
C THR A 94 4.89 3.17 2.47
N PHE A 95 5.92 2.32 2.42
CA PHE A 95 5.80 0.92 2.84
C PHE A 95 5.42 0.79 4.32
N GLU A 96 6.02 1.61 5.20
CA GLU A 96 5.67 1.67 6.62
C GLU A 96 4.21 2.13 6.81
N ALA A 97 3.81 3.16 6.07
CA ALA A 97 2.46 3.70 6.09
C ALA A 97 1.43 2.65 5.62
N LEU A 98 1.67 2.00 4.48
CA LEU A 98 0.82 0.92 3.95
C LEU A 98 0.69 -0.22 4.95
N SER A 99 1.81 -0.73 5.45
CA SER A 99 1.83 -1.84 6.41
C SER A 99 1.15 -1.50 7.73
N SER A 100 1.08 -0.21 8.09
CA SER A 100 0.36 0.26 9.27
C SER A 100 -1.13 0.48 9.01
N SER A 101 -1.51 0.73 7.75
CA SER A 101 -2.90 1.03 7.37
C SER A 101 -3.66 -0.20 6.85
N ILE A 102 -2.95 -1.26 6.45
CA ILE A 102 -3.54 -2.48 5.90
C ILE A 102 -4.39 -3.27 6.91
N ASP A 103 -4.25 -2.99 8.20
CA ASP A 103 -5.02 -3.61 9.29
C ASP A 103 -6.53 -3.46 9.08
N ILE A 104 -6.98 -2.40 8.41
CA ILE A 104 -8.39 -2.18 8.10
C ILE A 104 -8.97 -3.32 7.24
N LEU A 105 -8.20 -3.85 6.30
CA LEU A 105 -8.64 -5.00 5.49
C LEU A 105 -8.75 -6.26 6.33
N ALA A 106 -7.86 -6.43 7.33
CA ALA A 106 -7.93 -7.56 8.25
C ALA A 106 -9.20 -7.48 9.13
N TYR A 107 -9.58 -6.29 9.59
CA TYR A 107 -10.84 -6.09 10.31
C TYR A 107 -12.05 -6.41 9.42
N PHE A 108 -12.06 -5.93 8.18
CA PHE A 108 -13.12 -6.24 7.23
C PHE A 108 -13.18 -7.73 6.89
N ALA A 109 -12.03 -8.40 6.73
CA ALA A 109 -11.98 -9.84 6.53
C ALA A 109 -12.61 -10.61 7.71
N ASN A 110 -12.36 -10.18 8.94
CA ASN A 110 -12.98 -10.78 10.13
C ASN A 110 -14.50 -10.62 10.11
N ILE A 111 -15.01 -9.41 9.88
CA ILE A 111 -16.44 -9.14 9.81
C ILE A 111 -17.10 -9.95 8.69
N ASN A 112 -16.45 -10.02 7.53
CA ASN A 112 -16.95 -10.77 6.38
C ASN A 112 -16.99 -12.29 6.61
N ALA A 113 -16.14 -12.79 7.49
CA ALA A 113 -16.14 -14.17 7.96
C ALA A 113 -17.14 -14.42 9.11
N GLY A 114 -17.98 -13.43 9.46
CA GLY A 114 -18.97 -13.52 10.55
C GLY A 114 -18.38 -13.40 11.96
N ARG A 115 -17.12 -12.95 12.08
CA ARG A 115 -16.46 -12.73 13.37
C ARG A 115 -16.61 -11.27 13.84
N GLN A 116 -16.23 -11.00 15.07
CA GLN A 116 -16.01 -9.62 15.51
C GLN A 116 -14.82 -9.03 14.76
N PHE A 117 -14.80 -7.71 14.54
CA PHE A 117 -13.76 -7.07 13.74
C PHE A 117 -12.34 -7.31 14.31
N ASP A 118 -12.22 -7.42 15.63
CA ASP A 118 -10.98 -7.61 16.39
C ASP A 118 -10.70 -9.10 16.76
N GLU A 119 -11.49 -10.03 16.21
CA GLU A 119 -11.37 -11.47 16.43
C GLU A 119 -10.65 -12.15 15.26
N PHE A 120 -9.34 -12.31 15.38
CA PHE A 120 -8.54 -13.03 14.40
C PHE A 120 -8.60 -14.54 14.65
N GLN A 121 -8.51 -15.34 13.59
CA GLN A 121 -8.63 -16.81 13.68
C GLN A 121 -7.60 -17.44 14.61
N ASN A 122 -6.35 -16.96 14.56
CA ASN A 122 -5.21 -17.55 15.26
C ASN A 122 -4.45 -16.56 16.15
N LEU A 123 -4.94 -15.31 16.26
CA LEU A 123 -4.26 -14.24 16.97
C LEU A 123 -5.29 -13.40 17.74
N LYS A 124 -4.87 -12.77 18.83
CA LYS A 124 -5.61 -11.66 19.44
C LYS A 124 -5.25 -10.36 18.75
N LEU A 125 -6.14 -9.37 18.76
CA LEU A 125 -5.87 -8.04 18.20
C LEU A 125 -4.54 -7.47 18.69
N LYS A 126 -4.27 -7.54 20.00
CA LYS A 126 -3.03 -7.07 20.60
C LYS A 126 -1.78 -7.72 19.98
N ASP A 127 -1.86 -9.00 19.67
CA ASP A 127 -0.73 -9.75 19.10
C ASP A 127 -0.57 -9.41 17.61
N TYR A 128 -1.69 -9.26 16.88
CA TYR A 128 -1.68 -8.77 15.50
C TYR A 128 -1.02 -7.38 15.38
N LEU A 129 -1.39 -6.44 16.25
CA LEU A 129 -0.83 -5.09 16.23
C LEU A 129 0.67 -5.05 16.59
N ARG A 130 1.21 -6.11 17.21
CA ARG A 130 2.63 -6.26 17.53
C ARG A 130 3.44 -6.97 16.45
N LEU A 131 2.77 -7.53 15.45
CA LEU A 131 3.48 -8.13 14.32
C LEU A 131 4.39 -7.10 13.66
N ASP A 132 5.51 -7.57 13.16
CA ASP A 132 6.33 -6.77 12.25
C ASP A 132 5.55 -6.41 10.99
N LYS A 133 6.03 -5.42 10.26
CA LYS A 133 5.29 -4.86 9.12
C LYS A 133 4.92 -5.93 8.06
N PRO A 134 5.83 -6.82 7.66
CA PRO A 134 5.49 -7.91 6.74
C PRO A 134 4.46 -8.89 7.32
N GLY A 135 4.53 -9.19 8.61
CA GLY A 135 3.60 -10.11 9.27
C GLY A 135 2.16 -9.64 9.26
N ARG A 136 1.91 -8.32 9.17
CA ARG A 136 0.56 -7.76 9.11
C ARG A 136 -0.23 -8.13 7.85
N PHE A 137 0.46 -8.51 6.78
CA PHE A 137 -0.16 -9.02 5.55
C PHE A 137 -0.61 -10.48 5.67
N GLY A 138 -0.10 -11.23 6.66
CA GLY A 138 -0.40 -12.65 6.83
C GLY A 138 -1.88 -13.01 6.85
N PRO A 139 -2.74 -12.36 7.69
CA PRO A 139 -4.17 -12.63 7.72
C PRO A 139 -4.91 -12.34 6.41
N LEU A 140 -4.33 -11.54 5.50
CA LEU A 140 -4.92 -11.14 4.23
C LEU A 140 -4.61 -12.12 3.10
N ALA A 141 -3.60 -12.98 3.25
CA ALA A 141 -3.17 -13.93 2.22
C ALA A 141 -4.24 -14.96 1.81
N ALA A 142 -5.26 -15.15 2.65
CA ALA A 142 -6.39 -16.04 2.35
C ALA A 142 -7.54 -15.34 1.61
N VAL A 143 -7.39 -14.06 1.26
CA VAL A 143 -8.44 -13.25 0.60
C VAL A 143 -7.91 -12.75 -0.75
N PRO A 144 -8.12 -13.49 -1.85
CA PRO A 144 -7.55 -13.17 -3.16
C PRO A 144 -7.92 -11.77 -3.68
N GLU A 145 -9.09 -11.27 -3.29
CA GLU A 145 -9.56 -9.93 -3.67
C GLU A 145 -8.69 -8.80 -3.10
N PHE A 146 -7.84 -9.09 -2.11
CA PHE A 146 -6.89 -8.13 -1.53
C PHE A 146 -5.47 -8.26 -2.12
N ASP A 147 -5.21 -9.24 -2.98
CA ASP A 147 -3.86 -9.51 -3.50
C ASP A 147 -3.24 -8.30 -4.20
N GLU A 148 -4.00 -7.60 -5.05
CA GLU A 148 -3.51 -6.42 -5.74
C GLU A 148 -3.20 -5.26 -4.76
N LEU A 149 -4.02 -5.09 -3.70
CA LEU A 149 -3.75 -4.10 -2.63
C LEU A 149 -2.58 -4.46 -1.74
N CYS A 150 -2.16 -5.71 -1.77
CA CYS A 150 -1.06 -6.23 -0.97
C CYS A 150 0.15 -6.62 -1.84
N SER A 151 0.18 -6.24 -3.13
CA SER A 151 1.21 -6.69 -4.07
C SER A 151 2.58 -6.08 -3.80
N GLU A 152 2.64 -4.80 -3.42
CA GLU A 152 3.91 -4.14 -3.05
C GLU A 152 4.25 -4.41 -1.58
N ARG A 153 4.96 -5.54 -1.36
CA ARG A 153 5.39 -5.98 -0.03
C ARG A 153 6.85 -6.45 0.01
N ASP A 154 7.70 -5.81 -0.80
CA ASP A 154 9.13 -6.14 -0.85
C ASP A 154 9.85 -5.59 0.39
N ASN A 155 9.81 -6.35 1.47
CA ASN A 155 10.45 -5.98 2.73
C ASN A 155 11.99 -5.89 2.62
N GLN A 156 12.61 -6.59 1.68
CA GLN A 156 14.07 -6.54 1.50
C GLN A 156 14.47 -5.21 0.87
N LEU A 157 13.74 -4.79 -0.16
CA LEU A 157 13.93 -3.49 -0.79
C LEU A 157 13.64 -2.35 0.19
N ARG A 158 12.55 -2.46 0.99
CA ARG A 158 12.23 -1.47 2.02
C ARG A 158 13.36 -1.34 3.05
N ASN A 159 13.86 -2.45 3.57
CA ASN A 159 14.95 -2.42 4.54
C ASN A 159 16.21 -1.79 3.95
N ALA A 160 16.57 -2.15 2.72
CA ALA A 160 17.71 -1.56 2.04
C ALA A 160 17.52 -0.05 1.81
N SER A 161 16.31 0.38 1.48
CA SER A 161 15.98 1.81 1.27
C SER A 161 16.14 2.64 2.56
N HIS A 162 15.67 2.12 3.70
CA HIS A 162 15.77 2.82 4.99
C HIS A 162 17.17 2.81 5.59
N HIS A 163 17.87 1.68 5.51
CA HIS A 163 19.13 1.50 6.24
C HIS A 163 20.38 1.80 5.40
N GLY A 164 20.22 2.47 4.27
CA GLY A 164 21.36 2.89 3.43
C GLY A 164 22.04 1.75 2.67
N GLY A 165 21.42 0.58 2.62
CA GLY A 165 21.94 -0.60 1.93
C GLY A 165 21.76 -0.57 0.40
N THR A 166 21.37 0.57 -0.18
CA THR A 166 21.17 0.76 -1.62
C THR A 166 22.26 1.63 -2.21
N ARG A 167 22.74 1.27 -3.40
CA ARG A 167 23.68 2.05 -4.19
C ARG A 167 23.17 2.16 -5.62
N LEU A 168 23.06 3.39 -6.13
CA LEU A 168 22.71 3.69 -7.49
C LEU A 168 23.99 3.94 -8.33
N ASP A 169 24.11 3.28 -9.46
CA ASP A 169 25.03 3.63 -10.54
C ASP A 169 24.31 4.60 -11.48
N LEU A 170 24.79 5.83 -11.59
CA LEU A 170 24.15 6.86 -12.40
C LEU A 170 24.30 6.65 -13.91
N GLN A 171 25.31 5.91 -14.37
CA GLN A 171 25.52 5.67 -15.80
C GLN A 171 24.55 4.60 -16.33
N THR A 172 24.38 3.54 -15.57
CA THR A 172 23.49 2.42 -15.93
C THR A 172 22.09 2.56 -15.33
N GLN A 173 21.90 3.46 -14.38
CA GLN A 173 20.71 3.61 -13.55
C GLN A 173 20.28 2.30 -12.86
N MET A 174 21.24 1.45 -12.52
CA MET A 174 21.02 0.23 -11.76
C MET A 174 21.22 0.48 -10.27
N ILE A 175 20.22 0.08 -9.49
CA ILE A 175 20.25 0.09 -8.03
C ILE A 175 20.68 -1.28 -7.54
N THR A 176 21.74 -1.34 -6.77
CA THR A 176 22.24 -2.56 -6.14
C THR A 176 21.93 -2.51 -4.64
N PHE A 177 21.43 -3.60 -4.07
CA PHE A 177 21.15 -3.71 -2.62
C PHE A 177 21.41 -5.12 -2.10
N GLN A 178 21.67 -5.20 -0.79
CA GLN A 178 21.86 -6.48 -0.10
C GLN A 178 20.51 -6.95 0.47
N SER A 179 20.16 -8.20 0.20
CA SER A 179 19.00 -8.86 0.80
C SER A 179 19.35 -9.51 2.14
N GLY A 180 18.35 -10.09 2.80
CA GLY A 180 18.53 -10.84 4.04
C GLY A 180 18.64 -10.01 5.31
N LYS A 181 18.67 -10.70 6.46
CA LYS A 181 18.73 -10.05 7.78
C LYS A 181 20.08 -9.35 7.96
N GLY A 182 20.06 -8.05 8.24
CA GLY A 182 21.27 -7.27 8.40
C GLY A 182 22.10 -7.08 7.13
N GLY A 183 21.51 -7.28 5.93
CA GLY A 183 22.23 -7.15 4.66
C GLY A 183 23.26 -8.26 4.40
N GLN A 184 23.10 -9.43 5.00
CA GLN A 184 24.05 -10.56 4.86
C GLN A 184 23.64 -11.58 3.79
N GLY A 185 22.57 -11.31 3.04
CA GLY A 185 22.10 -12.19 1.98
C GLY A 185 22.70 -11.89 0.61
N GLU A 186 21.96 -12.24 -0.42
CA GLU A 186 22.38 -12.05 -1.81
C GLU A 186 22.35 -10.59 -2.23
N THR A 187 23.27 -10.22 -3.11
CA THR A 187 23.23 -8.94 -3.84
C THR A 187 22.13 -9.00 -4.89
N LYS A 188 21.19 -8.07 -4.81
CA LYS A 188 20.10 -7.90 -5.79
C LYS A 188 20.26 -6.60 -6.55
N GLN A 189 19.67 -6.57 -7.73
CA GLN A 189 19.67 -5.38 -8.59
C GLN A 189 18.24 -5.10 -9.08
N ILE A 190 17.94 -3.81 -9.26
CA ILE A 190 16.72 -3.32 -9.88
C ILE A 190 17.04 -2.05 -10.64
N SER A 191 16.48 -1.85 -11.84
CA SER A 191 16.65 -0.58 -12.55
C SER A 191 15.92 0.56 -11.83
N TYR A 192 16.39 1.80 -12.01
CA TYR A 192 15.73 2.96 -11.42
C TYR A 192 14.30 3.12 -11.91
N GLY A 193 14.03 2.87 -13.20
CA GLY A 193 12.67 2.87 -13.75
C GLY A 193 11.74 1.86 -13.06
N LYS A 194 12.21 0.63 -12.81
CA LYS A 194 11.45 -0.37 -12.04
C LYS A 194 11.26 0.03 -10.57
N TYR A 195 12.21 0.75 -10.00
CA TYR A 195 12.08 1.27 -8.65
C TYR A 195 11.03 2.37 -8.56
N LEU A 196 11.00 3.28 -9.56
CA LEU A 196 9.92 4.28 -9.70
C LEU A 196 8.55 3.62 -9.88
N GLU A 197 8.46 2.56 -10.69
CA GLU A 197 7.24 1.75 -10.84
C GLU A 197 6.73 1.22 -9.50
N LYS A 198 7.61 0.69 -8.65
CA LYS A 198 7.25 0.23 -7.30
C LYS A 198 6.77 1.36 -6.39
N CYS A 199 7.42 2.52 -6.47
CA CYS A 199 7.00 3.71 -5.72
C CYS A 199 5.59 4.16 -6.13
N ASP A 200 5.32 4.19 -7.42
CA ASP A 200 4.01 4.59 -7.94
C ASP A 200 2.94 3.55 -7.56
N LYS A 201 3.22 2.26 -7.72
CA LYS A 201 2.30 1.18 -7.32
C LYS A 201 1.94 1.23 -5.84
N ILE A 202 2.89 1.41 -4.95
CA ILE A 202 2.61 1.48 -3.51
C ILE A 202 1.79 2.73 -3.16
N PHE A 203 2.01 3.86 -3.85
CA PHE A 203 1.16 5.04 -3.74
C PHE A 203 -0.28 4.74 -4.18
N LEU A 204 -0.46 4.05 -5.33
CA LEU A 204 -1.77 3.66 -5.82
C LEU A 204 -2.51 2.77 -4.82
N GLN A 205 -1.82 1.83 -4.18
CA GLN A 205 -2.40 0.99 -3.13
C GLN A 205 -2.89 1.82 -1.95
N MET A 206 -2.14 2.82 -1.51
CA MET A 206 -2.57 3.76 -0.46
C MET A 206 -3.81 4.55 -0.88
N VAL A 207 -3.89 5.01 -2.12
CA VAL A 207 -5.08 5.72 -2.66
C VAL A 207 -6.31 4.82 -2.65
N VAL A 208 -6.19 3.58 -3.10
CA VAL A 208 -7.31 2.62 -3.10
C VAL A 208 -7.76 2.32 -1.68
N LEU A 209 -6.81 2.12 -0.76
CA LEU A 209 -7.11 1.85 0.64
C LEU A 209 -7.85 3.04 1.29
N LEU A 210 -7.42 4.26 1.06
CA LEU A 210 -8.10 5.47 1.52
C LEU A 210 -9.53 5.56 1.00
N ARG A 211 -9.76 5.28 -0.30
CA ARG A 211 -11.11 5.27 -0.88
C ARG A 211 -12.02 4.25 -0.18
N LEU A 212 -11.52 3.06 0.09
CA LEU A 212 -12.25 2.02 0.83
C LEU A 212 -12.59 2.47 2.25
N GLU A 213 -11.65 3.08 2.95
CA GLU A 213 -11.86 3.61 4.30
C GLU A 213 -12.94 4.70 4.33
N ILE A 214 -12.88 5.65 3.41
CA ILE A 214 -13.90 6.71 3.29
C ILE A 214 -15.28 6.09 3.07
N LEU A 215 -15.40 5.15 2.14
CA LEU A 215 -16.68 4.51 1.82
C LEU A 215 -17.26 3.70 2.98
N LEU A 216 -16.43 2.90 3.64
CA LEU A 216 -16.93 1.92 4.61
C LEU A 216 -16.99 2.49 6.04
N CYS A 217 -16.11 3.44 6.35
CA CYS A 217 -15.98 3.94 7.72
C CYS A 217 -16.63 5.31 7.93
N GLN A 218 -16.52 6.22 6.97
CA GLN A 218 -16.94 7.63 7.11
C GLN A 218 -18.24 7.95 6.38
N ALA A 219 -18.62 7.18 5.35
CA ALA A 219 -19.83 7.45 4.60
C ALA A 219 -21.08 7.35 5.50
N ALA A 220 -21.90 8.38 5.48
CA ALA A 220 -23.17 8.37 6.18
C ALA A 220 -24.07 7.25 5.63
N PRO A 221 -24.87 6.58 6.48
CA PRO A 221 -25.86 5.62 6.02
C PRO A 221 -26.81 6.28 5.00
N GLY A 222 -26.92 5.71 3.82
CA GLY A 222 -27.81 6.22 2.77
C GLY A 222 -27.17 7.14 1.73
N LEU A 223 -25.88 7.45 1.82
CA LEU A 223 -25.20 8.18 0.77
C LEU A 223 -25.11 7.30 -0.50
N LYS A 224 -25.76 7.73 -1.57
CA LYS A 224 -25.61 7.10 -2.90
C LYS A 224 -24.32 7.57 -3.52
N TRP A 225 -23.32 6.73 -3.55
CA TRP A 225 -22.09 7.00 -4.29
C TRP A 225 -22.32 6.68 -5.77
N PRO A 226 -21.84 7.51 -6.69
CA PRO A 226 -21.74 7.11 -8.09
C PRO A 226 -20.70 5.99 -8.16
N ILE A 227 -21.19 4.78 -8.37
CA ILE A 227 -20.38 3.58 -8.65
C ILE A 227 -20.11 3.56 -10.14
#